data_2a478a6eacfd4dffbacd633b248cd4b6
#
_entry.id   2a478a6eacfd4dffbacd633b248cd4b6
#
_cell.length_a   1.000
_cell.length_b   1.000
_cell.length_c   1.000
_cell.angle_alpha   90.00
_cell.angle_beta   90.00
_cell.angle_gamma   90.00
#
_symmetry.space_group_name_H-M   'P 1'
#
loop_
_entity.id
_entity.type
_entity.pdbx_description
1 polymer ?
#
loop_
_entity_poly.entity_id
_entity_poly.type
_entity_poly.pdbx_seq_one_letter_code
_entity_poly.pdbx_strand_id
1 'polypeptide(L)'
;AGSIMKPVYDYLHLSDGPQTMLHKIRESGLSSLFATNDQGVIYGLVWARKVREHMGEPNVTAQSMMDMNIKTINRSAPLKEVVMQMGESTAPIAVVDDERRFLGVITSGALLACLASYNGTTGESK
;
A
#
# COMPACT_ATOMS: atom_id res chain seq x y z
N ALA A 1 -5.93 6.81 -11.27
CA ALA A 1 -5.26 5.88 -10.35
C ALA A 1 -6.01 4.57 -10.17
N GLY A 2 -7.33 4.61 -10.26
CA GLY A 2 -8.12 3.40 -10.07
C GLY A 2 -7.86 2.32 -11.09
N SER A 3 -7.36 2.67 -12.28
CA SER A 3 -7.13 1.69 -13.33
C SER A 3 -5.86 0.87 -13.15
N ILE A 4 -4.94 1.30 -12.30
CA ILE A 4 -3.68 0.57 -12.10
C ILE A 4 -3.51 0.06 -10.68
N MET A 5 -4.47 0.32 -9.80
CA MET A 5 -4.40 -0.20 -8.45
C MET A 5 -4.79 -1.66 -8.43
N LYS A 6 -4.19 -2.40 -7.49
CA LYS A 6 -4.63 -3.76 -7.21
C LYS A 6 -5.69 -3.71 -6.14
N PRO A 7 -6.74 -4.55 -6.24
CA PRO A 7 -7.75 -4.59 -5.18
C PRO A 7 -7.14 -4.91 -3.83
N VAL A 8 -7.78 -4.43 -2.77
CA VAL A 8 -7.31 -4.69 -1.41
C VAL A 8 -7.84 -6.04 -0.98
N TYR A 9 -6.97 -7.05 -0.96
CA TYR A 9 -7.31 -8.34 -0.37
C TYR A 9 -6.63 -8.50 0.98
N ASP A 10 -5.47 -7.85 1.16
CA ASP A 10 -4.66 -8.01 2.34
C ASP A 10 -4.36 -6.66 2.96
N TYR A 11 -4.73 -6.50 4.19
CA TYR A 11 -4.42 -5.32 4.97
C TYR A 11 -4.40 -5.71 6.44
N LEU A 12 -3.83 -4.85 7.27
CA LEU A 12 -3.71 -5.10 8.70
C LEU A 12 -4.74 -4.27 9.44
N HIS A 13 -5.23 -4.80 10.56
CA HIS A 13 -5.99 -4.01 11.50
C HIS A 13 -5.03 -3.37 12.49
N LEU A 14 -5.39 -2.20 13.02
CA LEU A 14 -4.54 -1.49 13.96
C LEU A 14 -4.18 -2.33 15.19
N SER A 15 -5.05 -3.25 15.56
CA SER A 15 -4.86 -4.08 16.74
C SER A 15 -4.14 -5.40 16.48
N ASP A 16 -3.77 -5.69 15.22
CA ASP A 16 -3.09 -6.95 14.90
C ASP A 16 -1.75 -7.05 15.63
N GLY A 17 -1.49 -8.22 16.20
CA GLY A 17 -0.21 -8.49 16.84
C GLY A 17 0.86 -8.93 15.85
N PRO A 18 2.11 -9.12 16.33
CA PRO A 18 3.23 -9.36 15.42
C PRO A 18 3.10 -10.66 14.63
N GLN A 19 2.62 -11.74 15.24
CA GLN A 19 2.46 -12.99 14.51
C GLN A 19 1.40 -12.89 13.43
N THR A 20 0.28 -12.23 13.74
CA THR A 20 -0.79 -12.01 12.78
C THR A 20 -0.31 -11.14 11.63
N MET A 21 0.44 -10.07 11.95
CA MET A 21 0.97 -9.19 10.92
C MET A 21 1.92 -9.93 9.99
N LEU A 22 2.86 -10.71 10.54
CA LEU A 22 3.79 -11.45 9.70
C LEU A 22 3.09 -12.47 8.83
N HIS A 23 2.09 -13.15 9.38
CA HIS A 23 1.32 -14.13 8.61
C HIS A 23 0.63 -13.46 7.42
N LYS A 24 -0.05 -12.34 7.67
CA LYS A 24 -0.76 -11.63 6.60
C LYS A 24 0.19 -11.10 5.53
N ILE A 25 1.32 -10.53 5.95
CA ILE A 25 2.30 -10.00 5.01
C ILE A 25 2.87 -11.14 4.17
N ARG A 26 3.20 -12.25 4.81
CA ARG A 26 3.76 -13.41 4.10
C ARG A 26 2.76 -13.96 3.07
N GLU A 27 1.49 -14.08 3.47
CA GLU A 27 0.46 -14.60 2.57
C GLU A 27 0.20 -13.66 1.40
N SER A 28 0.45 -12.38 1.56
CA SER A 28 0.23 -11.41 0.49
C SER A 28 1.30 -11.48 -0.60
N GLY A 29 2.46 -12.06 -0.29
CA GLY A 29 3.58 -12.05 -1.20
C GLY A 29 4.31 -10.72 -1.28
N LEU A 30 3.91 -9.76 -0.44
CA LEU A 30 4.51 -8.44 -0.41
C LEU A 30 5.46 -8.33 0.78
N SER A 31 6.17 -7.20 0.88
CA SER A 31 7.07 -6.97 2.00
C SER A 31 6.49 -6.01 3.03
N SER A 32 5.31 -5.48 2.76
CA SER A 32 4.62 -4.56 3.65
C SER A 32 3.12 -4.58 3.38
N LEU A 33 2.33 -4.18 4.37
CA LEU A 33 0.88 -4.03 4.21
C LEU A 33 0.43 -2.77 4.92
N PHE A 34 -0.62 -2.14 4.38
CA PHE A 34 -1.23 -0.98 5.02
C PHE A 34 -2.12 -1.41 6.17
N ALA A 35 -2.22 -0.56 7.17
CA ALA A 35 -3.05 -0.80 8.35
C ALA A 35 -4.24 0.17 8.35
N THR A 36 -5.42 -0.38 8.65
CA THR A 36 -6.66 0.39 8.65
C THR A 36 -7.40 0.20 9.97
N ASN A 37 -8.34 1.10 10.24
CA ASN A 37 -9.26 0.94 11.36
C ASN A 37 -10.47 0.10 10.92
N ASP A 38 -11.45 -0.04 11.81
CA ASP A 38 -12.63 -0.87 11.54
C ASP A 38 -13.52 -0.32 10.44
N GLN A 39 -13.41 0.96 10.13
CA GLN A 39 -14.17 1.57 9.04
C GLN A 39 -13.42 1.55 7.71
N GLY A 40 -12.25 0.93 7.67
CA GLY A 40 -11.46 0.85 6.45
C GLY A 40 -10.62 2.08 6.16
N VAL A 41 -10.55 3.03 7.09
CA VAL A 41 -9.73 4.23 6.92
C VAL A 41 -8.27 3.88 7.13
N ILE A 42 -7.41 4.33 6.20
CA ILE A 42 -6.00 3.99 6.24
C ILE A 42 -5.25 4.90 7.22
N TYR A 43 -4.31 4.30 7.95
CA TYR A 43 -3.52 5.02 8.94
C TYR A 43 -2.01 4.93 8.72
N GLY A 44 -1.51 3.79 8.27
CA GLY A 44 -0.07 3.66 8.14
C GLY A 44 0.33 2.42 7.37
N LEU A 45 1.64 2.21 7.27
CA LEU A 45 2.24 1.10 6.53
C LEU A 45 3.16 0.33 7.48
N VAL A 46 3.02 -0.98 7.51
CA VAL A 46 3.86 -1.84 8.34
C VAL A 46 4.76 -2.67 7.44
N TRP A 47 6.07 -2.63 7.69
CA TRP A 47 7.05 -3.41 6.95
C TRP A 47 7.35 -4.71 7.70
N ALA A 48 7.40 -5.82 6.96
CA ALA A 48 7.69 -7.13 7.55
C ALA A 48 9.01 -7.13 8.31
N ARG A 49 10.01 -6.44 7.75
CA ARG A 49 11.33 -6.33 8.38
C ARG A 49 11.21 -5.77 9.80
N LYS A 50 10.41 -4.73 9.96
CA LYS A 50 10.23 -4.09 11.26
C LYS A 50 9.53 -5.01 12.24
N VAL A 51 8.53 -5.75 11.76
CA VAL A 51 7.82 -6.71 12.61
C VAL A 51 8.79 -7.77 13.12
N ARG A 52 9.63 -8.30 12.22
CA ARG A 52 10.61 -9.33 12.62
C ARG A 52 11.59 -8.83 13.67
N GLU A 53 11.96 -7.56 13.61
CA GLU A 53 12.88 -6.97 14.59
C GLU A 53 12.27 -6.88 15.99
N HIS A 54 10.95 -6.89 16.08
CA HIS A 54 10.25 -6.70 17.35
C HIS A 54 9.47 -7.93 17.78
N MET A 55 9.72 -9.09 17.15
CA MET A 55 9.09 -10.33 17.57
C MET A 55 9.51 -10.66 18.99
N GLY A 56 8.57 -11.03 19.80
CA GLY A 56 8.84 -11.35 21.20
C GLY A 56 8.69 -10.20 22.15
N GLU A 57 8.54 -8.98 21.66
CA GLU A 57 8.26 -7.83 22.53
C GLU A 57 6.78 -7.82 22.89
N PRO A 58 6.44 -7.51 24.15
CA PRO A 58 5.04 -7.45 24.55
C PRO A 58 4.35 -6.21 24.00
N ASN A 59 3.06 -6.31 23.80
CA ASN A 59 2.21 -5.17 23.44
C ASN A 59 2.54 -4.52 22.10
N VAL A 60 3.14 -5.28 21.18
CA VAL A 60 3.40 -4.79 19.82
C VAL A 60 2.16 -5.01 18.98
N THR A 61 1.70 -3.96 18.30
CA THR A 61 0.56 -4.03 17.39
C THR A 61 0.89 -3.26 16.13
N ALA A 62 0.03 -3.41 15.10
CA ALA A 62 0.20 -2.65 13.86
C ALA A 62 0.23 -1.15 14.17
N GLN A 63 -0.64 -0.68 15.07
CA GLN A 63 -0.69 0.72 15.42
C GLN A 63 0.63 1.22 16.01
N SER A 64 1.30 0.39 16.81
CA SER A 64 2.55 0.78 17.45
C SER A 64 3.74 0.74 16.49
N MET A 65 3.64 -0.01 15.40
CA MET A 65 4.77 -0.23 14.49
C MET A 65 4.63 0.46 13.15
N MET A 66 3.45 0.93 12.80
CA MET A 66 3.22 1.48 11.47
C MET A 66 3.97 2.80 11.26
N ASP A 67 4.41 3.00 10.02
CA ASP A 67 4.94 4.25 9.56
C ASP A 67 3.77 5.09 9.09
N MET A 68 3.54 6.23 9.72
CA MET A 68 2.42 7.09 9.40
C MET A 68 2.73 8.06 8.27
N ASN A 69 3.97 8.12 7.84
CA ASN A 69 4.36 8.98 6.72
C ASN A 69 4.17 8.21 5.41
N ILE A 70 2.92 7.95 5.07
CA ILE A 70 2.56 7.16 3.89
C ILE A 70 2.10 8.07 2.76
N LYS A 71 2.20 7.55 1.54
CA LYS A 71 1.70 8.23 0.36
C LYS A 71 0.32 7.71 0.04
N THR A 72 -0.63 8.61 -0.13
CA THR A 72 -1.99 8.25 -0.54
C THR A 72 -2.37 9.07 -1.76
N ILE A 73 -3.28 8.52 -2.55
CA ILE A 73 -3.76 9.21 -3.74
C ILE A 73 -5.23 8.85 -3.92
N ASN A 74 -6.01 9.82 -4.37
CA ASN A 74 -7.43 9.58 -4.61
C ASN A 74 -7.60 8.72 -5.86
N ARG A 75 -8.61 7.85 -5.85
CA ARG A 75 -8.87 6.93 -6.95
C ARG A 75 -9.11 7.64 -8.28
N SER A 76 -9.53 8.91 -8.25
CA SER A 76 -9.79 9.66 -9.46
C SER A 76 -8.55 10.41 -9.96
N ALA A 77 -7.42 10.29 -9.29
CA ALA A 77 -6.21 11.00 -9.69
C ALA A 77 -5.68 10.46 -11.03
N PRO A 78 -5.18 11.34 -11.90
CA PRO A 78 -4.63 10.90 -13.17
C PRO A 78 -3.28 10.20 -12.99
N LEU A 79 -2.91 9.40 -13.99
CA LEU A 79 -1.65 8.65 -13.95
C LEU A 79 -0.45 9.58 -13.73
N LYS A 80 -0.49 10.77 -14.32
CA LYS A 80 0.59 11.74 -14.13
C LYS A 80 0.85 12.03 -12.66
N GLU A 81 -0.22 12.18 -11.87
CA GLU A 81 -0.05 12.44 -10.44
C GLU A 81 0.52 11.23 -9.72
N VAL A 82 0.12 10.02 -10.14
CA VAL A 82 0.66 8.80 -9.56
C VAL A 82 2.17 8.72 -9.82
N VAL A 83 2.60 9.03 -11.03
CA VAL A 83 4.02 9.02 -11.39
C VAL A 83 4.80 10.02 -10.53
N MET A 84 4.23 11.20 -10.34
CA MET A 84 4.89 12.22 -9.51
C MET A 84 4.99 11.80 -8.05
N GLN A 85 3.95 11.16 -7.53
CA GLN A 85 3.95 10.69 -6.14
C GLN A 85 4.94 9.55 -5.94
N MET A 86 5.02 8.63 -6.90
CA MET A 86 5.95 7.51 -6.80
C MET A 86 7.39 8.02 -6.79
N GLY A 87 7.70 8.94 -7.68
CA GLY A 87 8.95 9.68 -7.66
C GLY A 87 10.17 8.85 -7.33
N GLU A 88 10.82 9.21 -6.24
CA GLU A 88 12.07 8.58 -5.82
C GLU A 88 11.87 7.47 -4.82
N SER A 89 10.65 7.23 -4.39
CA SER A 89 10.36 6.24 -3.37
C SER A 89 9.93 4.93 -3.99
N THR A 90 10.34 3.82 -3.39
CA THR A 90 9.87 2.50 -3.78
C THR A 90 8.71 2.03 -2.91
N ALA A 91 8.29 2.84 -1.95
CA ALA A 91 7.18 2.47 -1.09
C ALA A 91 5.87 2.45 -1.87
N PRO A 92 4.94 1.56 -1.54
CA PRO A 92 3.65 1.53 -2.24
C PRO A 92 2.82 2.76 -1.93
N ILE A 93 1.90 3.08 -2.84
CA ILE A 93 0.96 4.19 -2.67
C ILE A 93 -0.41 3.60 -2.41
N ALA A 94 -1.08 4.07 -1.38
CA ALA A 94 -2.45 3.64 -1.08
C ALA A 94 -3.42 4.48 -1.91
N VAL A 95 -4.36 3.80 -2.57
CA VAL A 95 -5.45 4.46 -3.28
C VAL A 95 -6.63 4.54 -2.34
N VAL A 96 -7.17 5.73 -2.16
CA VAL A 96 -8.24 5.97 -1.21
C VAL A 96 -9.41 6.69 -1.89
N ASP A 97 -10.57 6.64 -1.24
CA ASP A 97 -11.73 7.43 -1.67
C ASP A 97 -11.72 8.77 -0.94
N ASP A 98 -12.79 9.53 -1.09
CA ASP A 98 -12.87 10.87 -0.50
C ASP A 98 -12.89 10.85 1.01
N GLU A 99 -13.21 9.72 1.64
CA GLU A 99 -13.20 9.58 3.10
C GLU A 99 -11.95 8.85 3.60
N ARG A 100 -10.91 8.74 2.76
CA ARG A 100 -9.65 8.07 3.08
C ARG A 100 -9.80 6.57 3.34
N ARG A 101 -10.86 5.97 2.85
CA ARG A 101 -10.98 4.51 2.94
C ARG A 101 -10.08 3.85 1.92
N PHE A 102 -9.45 2.78 2.34
CA PHE A 102 -8.45 2.06 1.55
C PHE A 102 -9.13 1.24 0.46
N LEU A 103 -8.84 1.54 -0.80
CA LEU A 103 -9.45 0.87 -1.95
C LEU A 103 -8.48 -0.06 -2.67
N GLY A 104 -7.21 0.25 -2.69
CA GLY A 104 -6.23 -0.55 -3.40
C GLY A 104 -4.84 -0.03 -3.20
N VAL A 105 -3.88 -0.66 -3.87
CA VAL A 105 -2.48 -0.31 -3.71
C VAL A 105 -1.83 -0.22 -5.09
N ILE A 106 -0.92 0.74 -5.24
CA ILE A 106 -0.09 0.86 -6.43
C ILE A 106 1.35 0.60 -5.98
N THR A 107 1.96 -0.45 -6.51
CA THR A 107 3.36 -0.76 -6.25
C THR A 107 4.21 -0.18 -7.37
N SER A 108 5.50 0.00 -7.10
CA SER A 108 6.42 0.47 -8.14
C SER A 108 6.47 -0.51 -9.29
N GLY A 109 6.38 -1.82 -9.02
CA GLY A 109 6.35 -2.82 -10.08
C GLY A 109 5.12 -2.71 -10.96
N ALA A 110 3.95 -2.49 -10.34
CA ALA A 110 2.72 -2.33 -11.10
C ALA A 110 2.76 -1.07 -11.97
N LEU A 111 3.32 0.02 -11.43
CA LEU A 111 3.44 1.25 -12.19
C LEU A 111 4.39 1.07 -13.37
N LEU A 112 5.53 0.44 -13.17
CA LEU A 112 6.49 0.19 -14.24
C LEU A 112 5.87 -0.68 -15.33
N ALA A 113 5.13 -1.72 -14.95
CA ALA A 113 4.46 -2.56 -15.92
C ALA A 113 3.43 -1.79 -16.72
N CYS A 114 2.69 -0.90 -16.07
CA CYS A 114 1.71 -0.06 -16.73
C CYS A 114 2.39 0.88 -17.72
N LEU A 115 3.48 1.52 -17.34
CA LEU A 115 4.20 2.44 -18.22
C LEU A 115 4.82 1.70 -19.40
N ALA A 116 5.36 0.51 -19.17
CA ALA A 116 5.94 -0.27 -20.26
C ALA A 116 4.87 -0.66 -21.28
N SER A 117 3.70 -1.09 -20.80
CA SER A 117 2.59 -1.43 -21.68
C SER A 117 2.11 -0.22 -22.47
N TYR A 118 2.00 0.92 -21.79
CA TYR A 118 1.55 2.15 -22.41
C TYR A 118 2.52 2.59 -23.52
N ASN A 119 3.83 2.51 -23.23
CA ASN A 119 4.83 2.87 -24.23
C ASN A 119 4.85 1.89 -25.39
N GLY A 120 4.54 0.64 -25.13
CA GLY A 120 4.48 -0.38 -26.18
C GLY A 120 3.33 -0.19 -27.13
N THR A 121 2.31 0.55 -26.72
CA THR A 121 1.16 0.85 -27.58
C THR A 121 1.21 2.29 -28.06
N THR A 122 2.38 2.82 -28.17
CA THR A 122 2.59 4.20 -28.57
C THR A 122 1.68 4.61 -29.70
N GLY A 123 1.12 5.75 -29.54
CA GLY A 123 0.24 6.27 -30.56
C GLY A 123 -1.18 5.90 -30.36
N GLU A 124 -1.44 4.97 -29.55
CA GLU A 124 -2.79 4.82 -29.32
C GLU A 124 -3.18 5.40 -28.14
N SER A 125 -3.00 5.72 -27.69
CA SER A 125 -3.34 6.23 -26.63
C SER A 125 -3.99 7.29 -26.42
N LYS A 126 -3.85 7.21 -27.06
CA LYS A 126 -4.04 7.87 -26.88
C LYS A 126 -4.53 8.16 -26.56
#